data_59e29964bf3f4e4d052a34b05e66e9c5
#
_entry.id   59e29964bf3f4e4d052a34b05e66e9c5
#
_cell.length_a   1.000
_cell.length_b   1.000
_cell.length_c   1.000
_cell.angle_alpha   90.00
_cell.angle_beta   90.00
_cell.angle_gamma   90.00
#
_symmetry.space_group_name_H-M   'P 1'
#
loop_
_entity.id
_entity.type
_entity.pdbx_description
1 polymer ?
#
loop_
_entity_poly.entity_id
_entity_poly.type
_entity_poly.pdbx_seq_one_letter_code
_entity_poly.pdbx_strand_id
1 'polypeptide(L)'
;MITGKAQHKSITQARQTPGDKIMMAIQGAQQSQKSLRNYIIEKKLDIEVQYAEYIAKHYTDYKAKRNLYDFIDMLEFATMSDLDVPTLDYLIIDEAQDLSTLQWTIVNILASSAEHIIIAGDDKQTINDFAGADVDTFLSLPGKVITLERSHRVPKAIYELANKLTIRMKK
;
A
#
# COMPACT_ATOMS: atom_id res chain seq x y z
N MET A 1 -49.36 9.02 7.34
CA MET A 1 -48.37 8.36 6.45
C MET A 1 -47.20 9.31 6.24
N ILE A 2 -46.12 9.13 6.99
CA ILE A 2 -44.91 9.97 6.89
C ILE A 2 -43.82 9.04 6.37
N THR A 3 -43.50 9.18 5.07
CA THR A 3 -42.41 8.46 4.42
C THR A 3 -41.13 9.29 4.61
N GLY A 4 -40.45 9.07 5.70
CA GLY A 4 -39.09 9.61 5.92
C GLY A 4 -38.07 8.78 5.14
N LYS A 5 -37.62 9.26 3.98
CA LYS A 5 -36.40 8.76 3.34
C LYS A 5 -35.21 9.24 4.16
N ALA A 6 -34.70 8.38 5.02
CA ALA A 6 -33.39 8.59 5.65
C ALA A 6 -32.32 8.54 4.55
N GLN A 7 -31.78 9.70 4.19
CA GLN A 7 -30.54 9.75 3.41
C GLN A 7 -29.40 9.36 4.34
N HIS A 8 -28.96 8.10 4.24
CA HIS A 8 -27.66 7.68 4.75
C HIS A 8 -26.57 8.38 3.93
N LYS A 9 -26.20 9.60 4.33
CA LYS A 9 -24.89 10.15 3.92
C LYS A 9 -23.84 9.32 4.64
N SER A 10 -23.08 8.52 3.86
CA SER A 10 -21.93 7.80 4.38
C SER A 10 -20.95 8.81 4.98
N ILE A 11 -20.55 8.55 6.22
CA ILE A 11 -19.65 9.39 7.04
C ILE A 11 -18.21 9.44 6.47
N THR A 12 -17.93 8.78 5.35
CA THR A 12 -16.58 8.54 4.82
C THR A 12 -16.17 9.39 3.62
N GLN A 13 -16.92 10.42 3.25
CA GLN A 13 -16.42 11.44 2.33
C GLN A 13 -16.21 12.76 3.07
N ALA A 14 -15.25 12.80 3.97
CA ALA A 14 -14.59 14.07 4.26
C ALA A 14 -14.08 14.59 2.90
N ARG A 15 -14.51 15.79 2.47
CA ARG A 15 -14.06 16.41 1.21
C ARG A 15 -12.54 16.51 1.30
N GLN A 16 -11.83 15.67 0.52
CA GLN A 16 -10.39 15.79 0.39
C GLN A 16 -10.07 17.19 -0.12
N THR A 17 -9.25 17.90 0.60
CA THR A 17 -8.76 19.21 0.14
C THR A 17 -7.76 19.00 -1.00
N PRO A 18 -7.50 20.02 -1.84
CA PRO A 18 -6.43 19.96 -2.82
C PRO A 18 -5.07 19.57 -2.20
N GLY A 19 -4.80 20.04 -0.97
CA GLY A 19 -3.60 19.71 -0.21
C GLY A 19 -3.52 18.23 0.13
N ASP A 20 -4.63 17.62 0.57
CA ASP A 20 -4.67 16.17 0.88
C ASP A 20 -4.34 15.34 -0.35
N LYS A 21 -4.86 15.71 -1.52
CA LYS A 21 -4.58 15.00 -2.77
C LYS A 21 -3.08 15.06 -3.14
N ILE A 22 -2.46 16.24 -2.98
CA ILE A 22 -1.03 16.41 -3.25
C ILE A 22 -0.20 15.59 -2.27
N MET A 23 -0.53 15.61 -0.99
CA MET A 23 0.19 14.81 0.02
C MET A 23 0.06 13.32 -0.24
N MET A 24 -1.14 12.84 -0.62
CA MET A 24 -1.34 11.44 -1.02
C MET A 24 -0.50 11.08 -2.26
N ALA A 25 -0.40 11.99 -3.24
CA ALA A 25 0.44 11.76 -4.42
C ALA A 25 1.94 11.71 -4.07
N ILE A 26 2.42 12.58 -3.18
CA ILE A 26 3.81 12.58 -2.69
C ILE A 26 4.10 11.24 -2.00
N GLN A 27 3.26 10.83 -1.06
CA GLN A 27 3.43 9.59 -0.31
C GLN A 27 3.35 8.35 -1.22
N GLY A 28 2.39 8.32 -2.15
CA GLY A 28 2.25 7.22 -3.10
C GLY A 28 3.45 7.11 -4.05
N ALA A 29 4.01 8.23 -4.50
CA ALA A 29 5.22 8.26 -5.32
C ALA A 29 6.42 7.70 -4.57
N GLN A 30 6.64 8.11 -3.32
CA GLN A 30 7.71 7.61 -2.46
C GLN A 30 7.56 6.11 -2.18
N GLN A 31 6.37 5.66 -1.79
CA GLN A 31 6.11 4.24 -1.52
C GLN A 31 6.27 3.36 -2.75
N SER A 32 5.96 3.88 -3.95
CA SER A 32 6.17 3.20 -5.23
C SER A 32 7.57 3.36 -5.78
N GLN A 33 8.48 4.07 -5.08
CA GLN A 33 9.83 4.39 -5.52
C GLN A 33 9.87 5.05 -6.90
N LYS A 34 8.87 5.90 -7.22
CA LYS A 34 8.76 6.63 -8.48
C LYS A 34 8.96 8.13 -8.27
N SER A 35 9.38 8.84 -9.32
CA SER A 35 9.33 10.30 -9.28
C SER A 35 7.88 10.76 -9.17
N LEU A 36 7.62 11.86 -8.44
CA LEU A 36 6.28 12.41 -8.26
C LEU A 36 5.59 12.69 -9.59
N ARG A 37 6.33 13.23 -10.57
CA ARG A 37 5.85 13.46 -11.93
C ARG A 37 5.33 12.19 -12.59
N ASN A 38 6.16 11.12 -12.60
CA ASN A 38 5.78 9.86 -13.21
C ASN A 38 4.58 9.23 -12.53
N TYR A 39 4.52 9.29 -11.20
CA TYR A 39 3.40 8.78 -10.43
C TYR A 39 2.09 9.51 -10.76
N ILE A 40 2.10 10.85 -10.81
CA ILE A 40 0.92 11.66 -11.15
C ILE A 40 0.42 11.31 -12.56
N ILE A 41 1.33 11.17 -13.53
CA ILE A 41 0.98 10.86 -14.93
C ILE A 41 0.41 9.44 -15.04
N GLU A 42 1.07 8.46 -14.44
CA GLU A 42 0.66 7.05 -14.49
C GLU A 42 -0.71 6.82 -13.84
N LYS A 43 -0.92 7.40 -12.66
CA LYS A 43 -2.19 7.31 -11.92
C LYS A 43 -3.26 8.27 -12.44
N LYS A 44 -2.94 9.08 -13.48
CA LYS A 44 -3.85 10.06 -14.11
C LYS A 44 -4.51 10.99 -13.08
N LEU A 45 -3.72 11.45 -12.12
CA LEU A 45 -4.22 12.32 -11.06
C LEU A 45 -4.48 13.73 -11.60
N ASP A 46 -5.61 14.31 -11.21
CA ASP A 46 -5.94 15.70 -11.52
C ASP A 46 -5.18 16.66 -10.56
N ILE A 47 -3.87 16.74 -10.78
CA ILE A 47 -2.92 17.52 -10.00
C ILE A 47 -1.92 18.18 -10.95
N GLU A 48 -1.72 19.48 -10.78
CA GLU A 48 -0.68 20.19 -11.51
C GLU A 48 0.71 19.76 -11.02
N VAL A 49 1.50 19.16 -11.91
CA VAL A 49 2.77 18.53 -11.57
C VAL A 49 3.76 19.51 -10.95
N GLN A 50 3.90 20.71 -11.56
CA GLN A 50 4.88 21.71 -11.08
C GLN A 50 4.53 22.19 -9.67
N TYR A 51 3.22 22.39 -9.40
CA TYR A 51 2.76 22.78 -8.09
C TYR A 51 2.97 21.66 -7.04
N ALA A 52 2.71 20.42 -7.41
CA ALA A 52 2.97 19.27 -6.54
C ALA A 52 4.48 19.13 -6.22
N GLU A 53 5.36 19.28 -7.21
CA GLU A 53 6.83 19.26 -7.03
C GLU A 53 7.28 20.40 -6.12
N TYR A 54 6.69 21.59 -6.26
CA TYR A 54 6.96 22.74 -5.38
C TYR A 54 6.57 22.42 -3.93
N ILE A 55 5.38 21.89 -3.70
CA ILE A 55 4.92 21.48 -2.36
C ILE A 55 5.81 20.37 -1.78
N ALA A 56 6.15 19.34 -2.56
CA ALA A 56 7.01 18.26 -2.13
C ALA A 56 8.36 18.76 -1.64
N LYS A 57 8.99 19.66 -2.40
CA LYS A 57 10.26 20.30 -2.01
C LYS A 57 10.13 21.05 -0.68
N HIS A 58 9.09 21.87 -0.54
CA HIS A 58 8.89 22.66 0.69
C HIS A 58 8.59 21.76 1.89
N TYR A 59 7.88 20.65 1.70
CA TYR A 59 7.62 19.66 2.73
C TYR A 59 8.92 19.00 3.20
N THR A 60 9.76 18.57 2.26
CA THR A 60 11.07 18.00 2.58
C THR A 60 11.98 19.01 3.32
N ASP A 61 12.04 20.26 2.82
CA ASP A 61 12.82 21.32 3.46
C ASP A 61 12.29 21.65 4.88
N TYR A 62 10.97 21.60 5.07
CA TYR A 62 10.35 21.82 6.38
C TYR A 62 10.74 20.72 7.37
N LYS A 63 10.69 19.44 6.95
CA LYS A 63 11.11 18.30 7.78
C LYS A 63 12.59 18.41 8.13
N ALA A 64 13.45 18.65 7.15
CA ALA A 64 14.89 18.75 7.34
C ALA A 64 15.29 19.86 8.34
N LYS A 65 14.69 21.07 8.21
CA LYS A 65 14.98 22.20 9.11
C LYS A 65 14.58 21.95 10.56
N ARG A 66 13.70 21.00 10.83
CA ARG A 66 13.15 20.69 12.15
C ARG A 66 13.55 19.32 12.68
N ASN A 67 14.38 18.57 11.96
CA ASN A 67 14.70 17.17 12.25
C ASN A 67 13.45 16.30 12.45
N LEU A 68 12.47 16.47 11.57
CA LEU A 68 11.24 15.67 11.57
C LEU A 68 11.33 14.57 10.53
N TYR A 69 10.85 13.39 10.90
CA TYR A 69 10.76 12.23 10.03
C TYR A 69 9.32 11.71 10.05
N ASP A 70 8.77 11.42 8.88
CA ASP A 70 7.54 10.65 8.77
C ASP A 70 7.84 9.15 8.60
N PHE A 71 6.78 8.32 8.55
CA PHE A 71 6.96 6.87 8.42
C PHE A 71 7.67 6.47 7.12
N ILE A 72 7.49 7.22 6.04
CA ILE A 72 8.12 6.90 4.75
C ILE A 72 9.61 7.23 4.81
N ASP A 73 9.99 8.38 5.41
CA ASP A 73 11.40 8.71 5.64
C ASP A 73 12.13 7.60 6.43
N MET A 74 11.46 7.03 7.44
CA MET A 74 12.02 5.93 8.24
C MET A 74 12.27 4.68 7.39
N LEU A 75 11.32 4.36 6.49
CA LEU A 75 11.47 3.23 5.57
C LEU A 75 12.57 3.51 4.54
N GLU A 76 12.61 4.71 3.94
CA GLU A 76 13.67 5.11 3.00
C GLU A 76 15.05 5.06 3.68
N PHE A 77 15.15 5.56 4.91
CA PHE A 77 16.38 5.50 5.66
C PHE A 77 16.84 4.05 5.92
N ALA A 78 15.91 3.16 6.23
CA ALA A 78 16.21 1.74 6.42
C ALA A 78 16.74 1.07 5.13
N THR A 79 16.36 1.55 3.95
CA THR A 79 16.89 1.01 2.68
C THR A 79 18.25 1.57 2.28
N MET A 80 18.62 2.75 2.78
CA MET A 80 19.87 3.44 2.44
C MET A 80 21.02 3.12 3.41
N SER A 81 20.71 2.59 4.58
CA SER A 81 21.69 2.28 5.61
C SER A 81 22.24 0.87 5.42
N ASP A 82 23.54 0.66 5.67
CA ASP A 82 24.09 -0.68 5.90
C ASP A 82 23.53 -1.20 7.23
N LEU A 83 22.28 -1.70 7.16
CA LEU A 83 21.64 -2.25 8.33
C LEU A 83 22.36 -3.54 8.73
N ASP A 84 22.80 -3.60 9.97
CA ASP A 84 23.22 -4.86 10.58
C ASP A 84 21.96 -5.72 10.84
N VAL A 85 21.57 -6.46 9.81
CA VAL A 85 20.38 -7.31 9.89
C VAL A 85 20.75 -8.58 10.64
N PRO A 86 20.08 -8.89 11.76
CA PRO A 86 20.34 -10.12 12.49
C PRO A 86 20.01 -11.34 11.63
N THR A 87 20.73 -12.44 11.82
CA THR A 87 20.35 -13.72 11.22
C THR A 87 18.99 -14.16 11.76
N LEU A 88 18.06 -14.51 10.86
CA LEU A 88 16.70 -14.92 11.19
C LEU A 88 16.50 -16.38 10.84
N ASP A 89 16.00 -17.18 11.77
CA ASP A 89 15.57 -18.55 11.46
C ASP A 89 14.32 -18.52 10.57
N TYR A 90 13.38 -17.61 10.88
CA TYR A 90 12.14 -17.43 10.14
C TYR A 90 11.83 -15.95 9.93
N LEU A 91 11.47 -15.59 8.68
CA LEU A 91 10.83 -14.34 8.33
C LEU A 91 9.38 -14.62 7.93
N ILE A 92 8.43 -14.08 8.69
CA ILE A 92 7.00 -14.28 8.44
C ILE A 92 6.38 -12.95 8.07
N ILE A 93 5.78 -12.88 6.88
CA ILE A 93 5.10 -11.69 6.35
C ILE A 93 3.61 -12.01 6.22
N ASP A 94 2.76 -11.21 6.83
CA ASP A 94 1.30 -11.29 6.71
C ASP A 94 0.75 -10.10 5.91
N GLU A 95 -0.43 -10.26 5.29
CA GLU A 95 -1.10 -9.26 4.44
C GLU A 95 -0.17 -8.71 3.33
N ALA A 96 0.64 -9.60 2.74
CA ALA A 96 1.70 -9.22 1.80
C ALA A 96 1.18 -8.52 0.53
N GLN A 97 -0.10 -8.67 0.16
CA GLN A 97 -0.73 -7.98 -0.96
C GLN A 97 -0.84 -6.45 -0.75
N ASP A 98 -0.75 -5.98 0.49
CA ASP A 98 -0.83 -4.55 0.82
C ASP A 98 0.54 -3.86 0.90
N LEU A 99 1.64 -4.60 0.74
CA LEU A 99 2.99 -4.05 0.79
C LEU A 99 3.28 -3.18 -0.44
N SER A 100 3.85 -1.99 -0.18
CA SER A 100 4.35 -1.10 -1.22
C SER A 100 5.70 -1.58 -1.77
N THR A 101 6.13 -1.05 -2.94
CA THR A 101 7.44 -1.34 -3.52
C THR A 101 8.58 -1.03 -2.53
N LEU A 102 8.48 0.08 -1.79
CA LEU A 102 9.46 0.45 -0.76
C LEU A 102 9.51 -0.58 0.38
N GLN A 103 8.35 -1.08 0.83
CA GLN A 103 8.28 -2.11 1.86
C GLN A 103 8.82 -3.45 1.35
N TRP A 104 8.57 -3.82 0.10
CA TRP A 104 9.18 -4.98 -0.53
C TRP A 104 10.71 -4.89 -0.59
N THR A 105 11.28 -3.70 -0.78
CA THR A 105 12.74 -3.50 -0.70
C THR A 105 13.25 -3.88 0.69
N ILE A 106 12.55 -3.49 1.76
CA ILE A 106 12.93 -3.85 3.14
C ILE A 106 12.77 -5.36 3.37
N VAL A 107 11.65 -5.94 2.90
CA VAL A 107 11.44 -7.40 2.98
C VAL A 107 12.58 -8.15 2.32
N ASN A 108 13.06 -7.70 1.16
CA ASN A 108 14.19 -8.33 0.46
C ASN A 108 15.50 -8.21 1.26
N ILE A 109 15.74 -7.08 1.92
CA ILE A 109 16.90 -6.91 2.82
C ILE A 109 16.83 -7.92 3.97
N LEU A 110 15.68 -8.03 4.64
CA LEU A 110 15.48 -8.99 5.73
C LEU A 110 15.55 -10.45 5.24
N ALA A 111 14.99 -10.73 4.07
CA ALA A 111 14.97 -12.06 3.47
C ALA A 111 16.38 -12.57 3.15
N SER A 112 17.34 -11.68 2.86
CA SER A 112 18.73 -12.06 2.58
C SER A 112 19.45 -12.70 3.78
N SER A 113 18.95 -12.48 5.00
CA SER A 113 19.50 -13.02 6.26
C SER A 113 18.59 -14.07 6.91
N ALA A 114 17.48 -14.45 6.26
CA ALA A 114 16.53 -15.42 6.79
C ALA A 114 16.77 -16.81 6.20
N GLU A 115 16.74 -17.86 7.07
CA GLU A 115 16.84 -19.26 6.62
C GLU A 115 15.52 -19.73 5.99
N HIS A 116 14.39 -19.34 6.57
CA HIS A 116 13.07 -19.70 6.10
C HIS A 116 12.18 -18.46 5.94
N ILE A 117 11.46 -18.37 4.82
CA ILE A 117 10.55 -17.26 4.54
C ILE A 117 9.14 -17.82 4.33
N ILE A 118 8.18 -17.26 5.06
CA ILE A 118 6.76 -17.57 4.95
C ILE A 118 6.00 -16.27 4.64
N ILE A 119 5.30 -16.25 3.52
CA ILE A 119 4.56 -15.07 3.08
C ILE A 119 3.10 -15.44 2.92
N ALA A 120 2.21 -14.71 3.59
CA ALA A 120 0.77 -14.88 3.52
C ALA A 120 0.10 -13.62 2.95
N GLY A 121 -0.94 -13.82 2.15
CA GLY A 121 -1.71 -12.72 1.56
C GLY A 121 -2.85 -13.22 0.71
N ASP A 122 -3.75 -12.30 0.32
CA ASP A 122 -4.90 -12.56 -0.56
C ASP A 122 -5.00 -11.43 -1.60
N ASP A 123 -4.63 -11.70 -2.85
CA ASP A 123 -4.64 -10.76 -3.98
C ASP A 123 -6.04 -10.14 -4.23
N LYS A 124 -7.09 -10.82 -3.80
CA LYS A 124 -8.48 -10.35 -3.95
C LYS A 124 -8.90 -9.35 -2.88
N GLN A 125 -8.13 -9.21 -1.81
CA GLN A 125 -8.40 -8.28 -0.71
C GLN A 125 -7.59 -6.99 -0.81
N THR A 126 -6.80 -6.79 -1.85
CA THR A 126 -6.02 -5.57 -2.05
C THR A 126 -6.95 -4.36 -2.17
N ILE A 127 -6.86 -3.47 -1.21
CA ILE A 127 -7.66 -2.22 -1.17
C ILE A 127 -6.74 -1.00 -1.35
N ASN A 128 -5.43 -1.18 -1.16
CA ASN A 128 -4.45 -0.10 -1.01
C ASN A 128 -3.65 0.23 -2.29
N ASP A 129 -4.17 -0.07 -3.48
CA ASP A 129 -3.52 0.29 -4.75
C ASP A 129 -3.21 1.79 -4.84
N PHE A 130 -4.07 2.65 -4.28
CA PHE A 130 -3.84 4.10 -4.21
C PHE A 130 -2.70 4.49 -3.24
N ALA A 131 -2.31 3.63 -2.31
CA ALA A 131 -1.22 3.83 -1.36
C ALA A 131 0.11 3.22 -1.84
N GLY A 132 0.18 2.76 -3.09
CA GLY A 132 1.40 2.21 -3.69
C GLY A 132 1.61 0.72 -3.41
N ALA A 133 0.56 -0.04 -3.04
CA ALA A 133 0.64 -1.49 -2.92
C ALA A 133 1.12 -2.12 -4.24
N ASP A 134 2.03 -3.09 -4.14
CA ASP A 134 2.67 -3.78 -5.25
C ASP A 134 2.29 -5.27 -5.23
N VAL A 135 1.08 -5.53 -5.70
CA VAL A 135 0.53 -6.89 -5.78
C VAL A 135 1.27 -7.74 -6.80
N ASP A 136 1.80 -7.14 -7.86
CA ASP A 136 2.53 -7.86 -8.89
C ASP A 136 3.81 -8.50 -8.32
N THR A 137 4.50 -7.80 -7.44
CA THR A 137 5.63 -8.36 -6.69
C THR A 137 5.18 -9.55 -5.84
N PHE A 138 4.08 -9.42 -5.08
CA PHE A 138 3.55 -10.53 -4.28
C PHE A 138 3.22 -11.76 -5.12
N LEU A 139 2.55 -11.60 -6.26
CA LEU A 139 2.14 -12.69 -7.14
C LEU A 139 3.31 -13.34 -7.90
N SER A 140 4.42 -12.63 -8.06
CA SER A 140 5.61 -13.11 -8.78
C SER A 140 6.64 -13.80 -7.88
N LEU A 141 6.40 -13.88 -6.56
CA LEU A 141 7.34 -14.47 -5.61
C LEU A 141 7.64 -15.94 -5.95
N PRO A 142 8.91 -16.33 -5.92
CA PRO A 142 9.30 -17.74 -6.10
C PRO A 142 8.94 -18.55 -4.87
N GLY A 143 8.66 -19.85 -5.07
CA GLY A 143 8.50 -20.75 -3.96
C GLY A 143 7.30 -21.69 -4.07
N LYS A 144 7.04 -22.43 -2.99
CA LYS A 144 5.89 -23.33 -2.91
C LYS A 144 4.65 -22.55 -2.50
N VAL A 145 3.65 -22.53 -3.36
CA VAL A 145 2.35 -21.93 -3.07
C VAL A 145 1.42 -22.94 -2.40
N ILE A 146 0.81 -22.52 -1.28
CA ILE A 146 -0.22 -23.30 -0.56
C ILE A 146 -1.47 -22.43 -0.49
N THR A 147 -2.56 -22.91 -1.07
CA THR A 147 -3.84 -22.19 -1.02
C THR A 147 -4.70 -22.71 0.14
N LEU A 148 -5.19 -21.83 0.98
CA LEU A 148 -6.14 -22.15 2.04
C LEU A 148 -7.56 -22.11 1.47
N GLU A 149 -8.12 -23.26 1.14
CA GLU A 149 -9.41 -23.38 0.44
C GLU A 149 -10.62 -23.03 1.30
N ARG A 150 -10.47 -23.11 2.63
CA ARG A 150 -11.60 -22.94 3.56
C ARG A 150 -11.40 -21.76 4.49
N SER A 151 -12.38 -20.84 4.47
CA SER A 151 -12.45 -19.81 5.52
C SER A 151 -13.10 -20.40 6.78
N HIS A 152 -12.42 -20.22 7.92
CA HIS A 152 -12.98 -20.54 9.24
C HIS A 152 -13.58 -19.32 9.93
N ARG A 153 -13.39 -18.13 9.37
CA ARG A 153 -13.86 -16.84 9.90
C ARG A 153 -15.18 -16.38 9.28
N VAL A 154 -15.36 -16.63 7.98
CA VAL A 154 -16.50 -16.14 7.20
C VAL A 154 -17.52 -17.26 6.99
N PRO A 155 -18.82 -17.05 7.32
CA PRO A 155 -19.87 -18.00 7.02
C PRO A 155 -19.94 -18.34 5.52
N LYS A 156 -20.22 -19.60 5.19
CA LYS A 156 -20.23 -20.13 3.81
C LYS A 156 -21.07 -19.29 2.84
N ALA A 157 -22.28 -18.87 3.25
CA ALA A 157 -23.17 -18.07 2.42
C ALA A 157 -22.58 -16.70 2.05
N ILE A 158 -21.86 -16.06 2.98
CA ILE A 158 -21.19 -14.77 2.74
C ILE A 158 -19.97 -14.99 1.82
N TYR A 159 -19.20 -16.05 2.02
CA TYR A 159 -18.08 -16.41 1.17
C TYR A 159 -18.53 -16.66 -0.29
N GLU A 160 -19.62 -17.42 -0.49
CA GLU A 160 -20.18 -17.68 -1.81
C GLU A 160 -20.65 -16.40 -2.51
N LEU A 161 -21.26 -15.47 -1.75
CA LEU A 161 -21.67 -14.16 -2.28
C LEU A 161 -20.46 -13.31 -2.71
N ALA A 162 -19.45 -13.23 -1.87
CA ALA A 162 -18.21 -12.50 -2.16
C ALA A 162 -17.51 -13.05 -3.43
N ASN A 163 -17.41 -14.36 -3.56
CA ASN A 163 -16.84 -14.98 -4.75
C ASN A 163 -17.63 -14.66 -6.04
N LYS A 164 -18.96 -14.63 -5.99
CA LYS A 164 -19.79 -14.23 -7.15
C LYS A 164 -19.53 -12.78 -7.56
N LEU A 165 -19.28 -11.88 -6.60
CA LEU A 165 -18.95 -10.48 -6.88
C LEU A 165 -17.56 -10.36 -7.51
N THR A 166 -16.56 -11.05 -6.97
CA THR A 166 -15.18 -11.04 -7.48
C THR A 166 -15.10 -11.53 -8.93
N ILE A 167 -15.86 -12.56 -9.31
CA ILE A 167 -15.93 -13.06 -10.69
C ILE A 167 -16.52 -12.00 -11.65
N ARG A 168 -17.47 -11.18 -11.18
CA ARG A 168 -18.07 -10.10 -11.98
C ARG A 168 -17.13 -8.90 -12.17
N MET A 169 -16.24 -8.65 -11.23
CA MET A 169 -15.29 -7.54 -11.30
C MET A 169 -14.11 -7.82 -12.25
N LYS A 170 -13.84 -9.09 -12.59
CA LYS A 170 -12.79 -9.51 -13.55
C LYS A 170 -13.22 -9.45 -15.01
N LYS A 171 -14.44 -9.00 -15.32
CA LYS A 171 -14.96 -8.73 -16.67
C LYS A 171 -15.06 -7.24 -16.96
#